data_96b1bc9ce359a9b7201b6780593ecaf6
#
_entry.id   96b1bc9ce359a9b7201b6780593ecaf6
#
_cell.length_a   1.000
_cell.length_b   1.000
_cell.length_c   1.000
_cell.angle_alpha   90.00
_cell.angle_beta   90.00
_cell.angle_gamma   90.00
#
_symmetry.space_group_name_H-M   'P 1'
#
loop_
_entity.id
_entity.type
_entity.pdbx_description
1 polymer ?
#
loop_
_entity_poly.entity_id
_entity_poly.type
_entity_poly.pdbx_seq_one_letter_code
_entity_poly.pdbx_strand_id
1 'polypeptide(L)'
;MGNLVAIVGRPNVGKSTLFNRLTKTRQAIVNEQAGTTRDRQYGKSEWLGREFSVVDTGGWVVNSDDVFEEEIRKQVMLAVEEADVILFVVDVMNGVTDLDMEVAGILRRTQKPVLMVANKTDNNDLQYNAAEFYSLGLGDPYCISALSGFGTGDLMDLLVSKFKKDTTEEIDEEIPRFAVVGRPNAGKSSIVNAFIGEDRNIVTDIAGTTRDSIYTRYEKFGFDFYLVDTAGIRKKNKVTEDLEYYSVIRSIRSIEGADVCILMIDATRGIESQDLNIFSLIQKNQKGLVVVVNKWDLVENKDVKVMKTF
;
A
#
# COMPACT_ATOMS: atom_id res chain seq x y z
N MET A 1 -10.60 -5.22 -7.27
CA MET A 1 -9.28 -4.92 -6.68
C MET A 1 -8.99 -5.91 -5.56
N GLY A 2 -7.74 -6.38 -5.44
CA GLY A 2 -7.32 -7.24 -4.34
C GLY A 2 -7.39 -6.53 -2.99
N ASN A 3 -7.57 -7.29 -1.90
CA ASN A 3 -7.51 -6.74 -0.55
C ASN A 3 -6.07 -6.39 -0.18
N LEU A 4 -5.86 -5.24 0.48
CA LEU A 4 -4.57 -4.79 0.98
C LEU A 4 -4.47 -4.99 2.49
N VAL A 5 -3.44 -5.71 2.93
CA VAL A 5 -3.14 -5.99 4.33
C VAL A 5 -1.90 -5.21 4.75
N ALA A 6 -2.00 -4.38 5.78
CA ALA A 6 -0.87 -3.68 6.34
C ALA A 6 -0.41 -4.32 7.66
N ILE A 7 0.89 -4.54 7.81
CA ILE A 7 1.51 -5.01 9.04
C ILE A 7 2.08 -3.79 9.78
N VAL A 8 1.55 -3.51 10.96
CA VAL A 8 1.96 -2.38 11.80
C VAL A 8 2.42 -2.86 13.18
N GLY A 9 3.16 -2.04 13.89
CA GLY A 9 3.67 -2.31 15.23
C GLY A 9 5.05 -1.68 15.43
N ARG A 10 5.50 -1.64 16.68
CA ARG A 10 6.82 -1.10 17.02
C ARG A 10 7.97 -1.91 16.38
N PRO A 11 9.19 -1.41 16.35
CA PRO A 11 10.35 -2.15 15.86
C PRO A 11 10.60 -3.45 16.62
N ASN A 12 11.25 -4.38 15.94
CA ASN A 12 11.72 -5.65 16.49
C ASN A 12 10.63 -6.62 17.00
N VAL A 13 9.34 -6.33 16.80
CA VAL A 13 8.24 -7.27 17.10
C VAL A 13 8.12 -8.41 16.08
N GLY A 14 8.88 -8.37 14.98
CA GLY A 14 8.91 -9.42 13.96
C GLY A 14 8.01 -9.18 12.75
N LYS A 15 7.67 -7.91 12.44
CA LYS A 15 6.86 -7.54 11.27
C LYS A 15 7.41 -8.10 9.95
N SER A 16 8.69 -7.87 9.68
CA SER A 16 9.32 -8.34 8.43
C SER A 16 9.44 -9.87 8.38
N THR A 17 9.57 -10.55 9.53
CA THR A 17 9.52 -12.01 9.60
C THR A 17 8.13 -12.51 9.23
N LEU A 18 7.08 -11.88 9.78
CA LEU A 18 5.69 -12.20 9.43
C LEU A 18 5.41 -11.90 7.95
N PHE A 19 5.80 -10.73 7.47
CA PHE A 19 5.69 -10.38 6.05
C PHE A 19 6.30 -11.45 5.14
N ASN A 20 7.55 -11.83 5.41
CA ASN A 20 8.25 -12.87 4.64
C ASN A 20 7.52 -14.22 4.70
N ARG A 21 6.92 -14.57 5.83
CA ARG A 21 6.15 -15.80 5.96
C ARG A 21 4.88 -15.75 5.13
N LEU A 22 4.11 -14.65 5.21
CA LEU A 22 2.87 -14.51 4.48
C LEU A 22 3.09 -14.49 2.95
N THR A 23 4.18 -13.88 2.49
CA THR A 23 4.46 -13.73 1.05
C THR A 23 5.22 -14.92 0.44
N LYS A 24 5.92 -15.73 1.24
CA LYS A 24 6.68 -16.92 0.76
C LYS A 24 5.81 -18.03 0.21
N THR A 25 4.57 -18.12 0.58
CA THR A 25 3.63 -19.13 0.07
C THR A 25 3.47 -19.06 -1.46
N ARG A 26 3.73 -17.93 -2.09
CA ARG A 26 3.67 -17.75 -3.55
C ARG A 26 5.05 -17.72 -4.23
N GLN A 27 6.13 -17.31 -3.55
CA GLN A 27 7.48 -17.26 -4.14
C GLN A 27 8.08 -18.64 -4.48
N ALA A 28 7.56 -19.72 -3.91
CA ALA A 28 7.92 -21.08 -4.31
C ALA A 28 7.50 -21.42 -5.76
N ILE A 29 6.68 -20.59 -6.40
CA ILE A 29 6.13 -20.84 -7.75
C ILE A 29 6.73 -19.87 -8.81
N VAL A 30 7.36 -18.76 -8.41
CA VAL A 30 7.90 -17.77 -9.36
C VAL A 30 9.34 -17.42 -8.98
N ASN A 31 10.25 -17.75 -9.89
CA ASN A 31 11.71 -17.60 -9.88
C ASN A 31 12.31 -16.50 -8.98
N GLU A 32 13.34 -16.90 -8.24
CA GLU A 32 14.33 -16.07 -7.55
C GLU A 32 15.02 -15.08 -8.51
N GLN A 33 14.56 -13.85 -8.54
CA GLN A 33 15.42 -12.73 -8.90
C GLN A 33 15.51 -11.81 -7.68
N ALA A 34 16.69 -11.85 -7.05
CA ALA A 34 17.04 -11.04 -5.89
C ALA A 34 16.94 -9.55 -6.25
N GLY A 35 15.88 -8.87 -5.76
CA GLY A 35 15.77 -7.43 -5.74
C GLY A 35 16.51 -6.82 -4.54
N THR A 36 16.91 -5.58 -4.65
CA THR A 36 17.61 -4.79 -3.64
C THR A 36 16.83 -4.74 -2.30
N THR A 37 17.50 -4.46 -1.19
CA THR A 37 16.98 -4.47 0.19
C THR A 37 15.73 -3.59 0.44
N ARG A 38 15.38 -2.68 -0.47
CA ARG A 38 14.17 -1.85 -0.45
C ARG A 38 12.92 -2.52 -1.02
N ASP A 39 13.08 -3.62 -1.78
CA ASP A 39 11.98 -4.38 -2.40
C ASP A 39 11.21 -5.30 -1.44
N ARG A 40 11.59 -5.36 -0.16
CA ARG A 40 11.04 -6.32 0.82
C ARG A 40 9.75 -5.89 1.52
N GLN A 41 9.13 -4.81 1.09
CA GLN A 41 8.04 -4.18 1.84
C GLN A 41 6.66 -4.38 1.23
N TYR A 42 6.60 -4.88 -0.01
CA TYR A 42 5.37 -5.22 -0.72
C TYR A 42 5.47 -6.62 -1.31
N GLY A 43 4.46 -7.42 -1.08
CA GLY A 43 4.36 -8.77 -1.64
C GLY A 43 2.92 -9.20 -1.80
N LYS A 44 2.71 -10.18 -2.68
CA LYS A 44 1.41 -10.84 -2.88
C LYS A 44 1.38 -12.14 -2.09
N SER A 45 0.21 -12.46 -1.60
CA SER A 45 -0.10 -13.69 -0.90
C SER A 45 -1.41 -14.26 -1.42
N GLU A 46 -1.59 -15.55 -1.22
CA GLU A 46 -2.82 -16.26 -1.55
C GLU A 46 -3.16 -17.22 -0.42
N TRP A 47 -4.43 -17.25 -0.01
CA TRP A 47 -4.94 -18.18 0.99
C TRP A 47 -6.39 -18.55 0.68
N LEU A 48 -6.70 -19.84 0.70
CA LEU A 48 -8.03 -20.38 0.35
C LEU A 48 -8.58 -19.86 -0.99
N GLY A 49 -7.70 -19.71 -2.00
CA GLY A 49 -8.06 -19.21 -3.32
C GLY A 49 -8.31 -17.70 -3.39
N ARG A 50 -8.04 -16.96 -2.31
CA ARG A 50 -8.15 -15.49 -2.29
C ARG A 50 -6.78 -14.84 -2.32
N GLU A 51 -6.53 -14.08 -3.37
CA GLU A 51 -5.32 -13.27 -3.50
C GLU A 51 -5.45 -11.96 -2.73
N PHE A 52 -4.35 -11.53 -2.10
CA PHE A 52 -4.26 -10.24 -1.42
C PHE A 52 -2.82 -9.73 -1.40
N SER A 53 -2.68 -8.45 -1.21
CA SER A 53 -1.39 -7.78 -1.10
C SER A 53 -1.05 -7.50 0.35
N VAL A 54 0.23 -7.63 0.70
CA VAL A 54 0.76 -7.39 2.04
C VAL A 54 1.81 -6.29 1.97
N VAL A 55 1.75 -5.35 2.93
CA VAL A 55 2.73 -4.27 3.09
C VAL A 55 3.31 -4.30 4.49
N ASP A 56 4.65 -4.36 4.59
CA ASP A 56 5.38 -4.16 5.86
C ASP A 56 5.69 -2.67 6.06
N THR A 57 5.08 -2.05 7.06
CA THR A 57 5.31 -0.63 7.34
C THR A 57 6.65 -0.36 8.06
N GLY A 58 7.27 -1.38 8.65
CA GLY A 58 8.46 -1.21 9.50
C GLY A 58 9.80 -1.07 8.79
N GLY A 59 9.86 -1.29 7.50
CA GLY A 59 11.11 -1.25 6.73
C GLY A 59 11.57 0.15 6.29
N TRP A 60 10.88 1.22 6.67
CA TRP A 60 11.08 2.59 6.18
C TRP A 60 11.67 3.54 7.22
N VAL A 61 12.11 3.02 8.38
CA VAL A 61 12.69 3.86 9.43
C VAL A 61 14.11 4.28 9.04
N VAL A 62 14.32 5.58 8.86
CA VAL A 62 15.64 6.21 8.73
C VAL A 62 16.15 6.56 10.14
N ASN A 63 17.36 6.14 10.45
CA ASN A 63 18.04 6.25 11.75
C ASN A 63 18.06 7.67 12.34
N SER A 64 17.18 7.95 13.33
CA SER A 64 17.41 9.00 14.34
C SER A 64 16.45 8.78 15.51
N ASP A 65 16.96 8.75 16.72
CA ASP A 65 16.24 8.32 17.92
C ASP A 65 15.09 9.26 18.34
N ASP A 66 15.14 10.54 18.04
CA ASP A 66 14.11 11.53 18.43
C ASP A 66 12.94 11.67 17.44
N VAL A 67 13.08 11.15 16.20
CA VAL A 67 12.04 11.21 15.14
C VAL A 67 11.20 9.93 15.08
N PHE A 68 11.55 8.95 15.89
CA PHE A 68 11.10 7.57 15.78
C PHE A 68 9.61 7.35 16.09
N GLU A 69 9.08 7.98 17.15
CA GLU A 69 7.67 7.83 17.55
C GLU A 69 6.72 8.48 16.56
N GLU A 70 7.08 9.68 16.08
CA GLU A 70 6.29 10.39 15.08
C GLU A 70 6.22 9.62 13.75
N GLU A 71 7.32 8.98 13.36
CA GLU A 71 7.38 8.18 12.13
C GLU A 71 6.51 6.92 12.24
N ILE A 72 6.52 6.24 13.39
CA ILE A 72 5.62 5.09 13.64
C ILE A 72 4.16 5.53 13.57
N ARG A 73 3.81 6.67 14.18
CA ARG A 73 2.44 7.21 14.09
C ARG A 73 2.02 7.46 12.64
N LYS A 74 2.89 8.09 11.85
CA LYS A 74 2.62 8.36 10.44
C LYS A 74 2.40 7.08 9.66
N GLN A 75 3.21 6.07 9.88
CA GLN A 75 3.08 4.75 9.25
C GLN A 75 1.77 4.05 9.61
N VAL A 76 1.39 4.09 10.90
CA VAL A 76 0.12 3.51 11.35
C VAL A 76 -1.07 4.26 10.77
N MET A 77 -1.04 5.60 10.76
CA MET A 77 -2.12 6.39 10.16
C MET A 77 -2.29 6.09 8.68
N LEU A 78 -1.18 5.92 7.96
CA LEU A 78 -1.20 5.54 6.56
C LEU A 78 -1.78 4.14 6.35
N ALA A 79 -1.37 3.17 7.18
CA ALA A 79 -1.95 1.84 7.14
C ALA A 79 -3.46 1.86 7.40
N VAL A 80 -3.90 2.69 8.37
CA VAL A 80 -5.33 2.92 8.66
C VAL A 80 -6.06 3.52 7.45
N GLU A 81 -5.42 4.42 6.71
CA GLU A 81 -6.05 5.07 5.55
C GLU A 81 -6.15 4.11 4.36
N GLU A 82 -5.10 3.38 4.04
CA GLU A 82 -4.97 2.65 2.78
C GLU A 82 -5.29 1.14 2.88
N ALA A 83 -5.06 0.46 4.02
CA ALA A 83 -5.30 -0.99 4.13
C ALA A 83 -6.79 -1.33 4.25
N ASP A 84 -7.16 -2.55 3.85
CA ASP A 84 -8.50 -3.12 4.10
C ASP A 84 -8.54 -3.87 5.44
N VAL A 85 -7.42 -4.51 5.81
CA VAL A 85 -7.23 -5.18 7.11
C VAL A 85 -5.87 -4.80 7.66
N ILE A 86 -5.77 -4.62 8.96
CA ILE A 86 -4.54 -4.24 9.65
C ILE A 86 -4.13 -5.40 10.58
N LEU A 87 -2.88 -5.85 10.44
CA LEU A 87 -2.25 -6.76 11.39
C LEU A 87 -1.40 -5.93 12.36
N PHE A 88 -1.86 -5.78 13.59
CA PHE A 88 -1.11 -5.10 14.64
C PHE A 88 -0.26 -6.12 15.40
N VAL A 89 1.05 -6.10 15.16
CA VAL A 89 2.00 -7.08 15.71
C VAL A 89 2.60 -6.56 17.01
N VAL A 90 2.47 -7.36 18.06
CA VAL A 90 3.06 -7.15 19.39
C VAL A 90 3.96 -8.32 19.76
N ASP A 91 4.82 -8.16 20.75
CA ASP A 91 5.86 -9.12 21.14
C ASP A 91 5.58 -9.67 22.54
N VAL A 92 5.22 -10.96 22.64
CA VAL A 92 4.88 -11.61 23.93
C VAL A 92 6.06 -11.70 24.89
N MET A 93 7.30 -11.56 24.41
CA MET A 93 8.49 -11.61 25.24
C MET A 93 8.75 -10.31 26.01
N ASN A 94 8.27 -9.18 25.46
CA ASN A 94 8.50 -7.86 26.03
C ASN A 94 7.26 -7.27 26.73
N GLY A 95 6.10 -7.92 26.57
CA GLY A 95 4.83 -7.39 27.09
C GLY A 95 4.39 -6.09 26.41
N VAL A 96 3.41 -5.42 27.03
CA VAL A 96 2.86 -4.14 26.54
C VAL A 96 3.83 -3.00 26.82
N THR A 97 4.10 -2.19 25.81
CA THR A 97 4.94 -0.97 25.92
C THR A 97 4.11 0.29 25.66
N ASP A 98 4.67 1.47 26.02
CA ASP A 98 4.02 2.76 25.76
C ASP A 98 3.74 2.97 24.26
N LEU A 99 4.67 2.56 23.39
CA LEU A 99 4.48 2.59 21.93
C LEU A 99 3.33 1.69 21.46
N ASP A 100 3.16 0.51 22.07
CA ASP A 100 2.04 -0.38 21.74
C ASP A 100 0.71 0.27 22.16
N MET A 101 0.67 0.97 23.30
CA MET A 101 -0.50 1.71 23.77
C MET A 101 -0.85 2.88 22.85
N GLU A 102 0.14 3.63 22.36
CA GLU A 102 -0.06 4.72 21.41
C GLU A 102 -0.62 4.22 20.08
N VAL A 103 0.00 3.19 19.50
CA VAL A 103 -0.46 2.56 18.26
C VAL A 103 -1.89 2.03 18.44
N ALA A 104 -2.17 1.33 19.53
CA ALA A 104 -3.51 0.85 19.85
C ALA A 104 -4.52 2.01 19.96
N GLY A 105 -4.10 3.15 20.53
CA GLY A 105 -4.92 4.38 20.60
C GLY A 105 -5.35 4.91 19.24
N ILE A 106 -4.50 4.83 18.23
CA ILE A 106 -4.82 5.18 16.84
C ILE A 106 -5.76 4.12 16.24
N LEU A 107 -5.42 2.84 16.41
CA LEU A 107 -6.15 1.73 15.81
C LEU A 107 -7.58 1.57 16.36
N ARG A 108 -7.83 1.91 17.63
CA ARG A 108 -9.18 1.89 18.21
C ARG A 108 -10.15 2.89 17.56
N ARG A 109 -9.63 3.92 16.89
CA ARG A 109 -10.44 4.95 16.21
C ARG A 109 -10.84 4.57 14.78
N THR A 110 -10.23 3.53 14.23
CA THR A 110 -10.56 3.08 12.87
C THR A 110 -11.79 2.16 12.89
N GLN A 111 -12.52 2.16 11.77
CA GLN A 111 -13.59 1.21 11.53
C GLN A 111 -13.12 0.01 10.71
N LYS A 112 -11.84 -0.03 10.33
CA LYS A 112 -11.27 -1.15 9.58
C LYS A 112 -11.00 -2.33 10.51
N PRO A 113 -11.10 -3.56 10.03
CA PRO A 113 -10.71 -4.74 10.81
C PRO A 113 -9.25 -4.64 11.25
N VAL A 114 -9.01 -4.73 12.55
CA VAL A 114 -7.69 -4.84 13.16
C VAL A 114 -7.57 -6.20 13.81
N LEU A 115 -6.54 -6.96 13.44
CA LEU A 115 -6.19 -8.23 14.06
C LEU A 115 -4.93 -8.03 14.89
N MET A 116 -5.04 -8.20 16.20
CA MET A 116 -3.90 -8.10 17.11
C MET A 116 -3.13 -9.41 17.11
N VAL A 117 -1.87 -9.37 16.68
CA VAL A 117 -1.00 -10.53 16.47
C VAL A 117 0.07 -10.56 17.55
N ALA A 118 -0.08 -11.46 18.52
CA ALA A 118 0.89 -11.70 19.59
C ALA A 118 2.00 -12.64 19.06
N ASN A 119 3.07 -12.04 18.55
CA ASN A 119 4.17 -12.76 17.91
C ASN A 119 5.23 -13.24 18.89
N LYS A 120 6.10 -14.15 18.46
CA LYS A 120 7.14 -14.84 19.22
C LYS A 120 6.58 -15.83 20.25
N THR A 121 5.36 -16.31 20.03
CA THR A 121 4.74 -17.36 20.85
C THR A 121 5.25 -18.72 20.33
N ASP A 122 6.46 -19.09 20.74
CA ASP A 122 7.11 -20.30 20.23
C ASP A 122 6.66 -21.59 20.96
N ASN A 123 5.98 -21.46 22.09
CA ASN A 123 5.43 -22.55 22.87
C ASN A 123 4.11 -22.17 23.56
N ASN A 124 3.42 -23.17 24.11
CA ASN A 124 2.13 -22.99 24.78
C ASN A 124 2.21 -22.14 26.05
N ASP A 125 3.35 -22.14 26.76
CA ASP A 125 3.50 -21.37 28.00
C ASP A 125 3.48 -19.85 27.70
N LEU A 126 4.03 -19.44 26.57
CA LEU A 126 4.05 -18.05 26.16
C LEU A 126 2.67 -17.51 25.71
N GLN A 127 1.70 -18.40 25.46
CA GLN A 127 0.33 -17.97 25.17
C GLN A 127 -0.31 -17.28 26.37
N TYR A 128 0.04 -17.66 27.59
CA TYR A 128 -0.48 -16.99 28.79
C TYR A 128 -0.04 -15.53 28.89
N ASN A 129 1.16 -15.20 28.38
CA ASN A 129 1.66 -13.82 28.35
C ASN A 129 0.84 -12.94 27.40
N ALA A 130 0.19 -13.52 26.40
CA ALA A 130 -0.66 -12.76 25.49
C ALA A 130 -1.88 -12.14 26.19
N ALA A 131 -2.28 -12.61 27.37
CA ALA A 131 -3.38 -12.04 28.13
C ALA A 131 -3.16 -10.56 28.51
N GLU A 132 -1.91 -10.12 28.64
CA GLU A 132 -1.59 -8.72 28.94
C GLU A 132 -2.09 -7.77 27.85
N PHE A 133 -2.10 -8.21 26.58
CA PHE A 133 -2.47 -7.38 25.44
C PHE A 133 -3.97 -7.09 25.34
N TYR A 134 -4.84 -7.76 26.12
CA TYR A 134 -6.25 -7.35 26.23
C TYR A 134 -6.39 -5.90 26.73
N SER A 135 -5.41 -5.42 27.51
CA SER A 135 -5.36 -4.02 27.98
C SER A 135 -5.33 -3.00 26.85
N LEU A 136 -4.89 -3.40 25.63
CA LEU A 136 -4.86 -2.54 24.45
C LEU A 136 -6.25 -2.30 23.83
N GLY A 137 -7.29 -3.08 24.24
CA GLY A 137 -8.68 -2.86 23.82
C GLY A 137 -8.96 -3.05 22.31
N LEU A 138 -8.23 -3.97 21.65
CA LEU A 138 -8.36 -4.29 20.22
C LEU A 138 -8.91 -5.72 19.98
N GLY A 139 -9.52 -6.33 20.98
CA GLY A 139 -10.04 -7.70 20.93
C GLY A 139 -9.02 -8.76 21.30
N ASP A 140 -9.22 -9.99 20.82
CA ASP A 140 -8.39 -11.13 21.18
C ASP A 140 -7.02 -11.08 20.52
N PRO A 141 -5.92 -11.30 21.28
CA PRO A 141 -4.58 -11.45 20.72
C PRO A 141 -4.40 -12.83 20.08
N TYR A 142 -4.05 -12.86 18.81
CA TYR A 142 -3.77 -14.11 18.09
C TYR A 142 -2.30 -14.49 18.26
N CYS A 143 -2.07 -15.58 19.01
CA CYS A 143 -0.75 -16.08 19.33
C CYS A 143 -0.13 -16.80 18.12
N ILE A 144 1.00 -16.28 17.63
CA ILE A 144 1.77 -16.88 16.53
C ILE A 144 3.25 -16.87 16.81
N SER A 145 3.98 -17.71 16.09
CA SER A 145 5.41 -17.54 15.86
C SER A 145 5.66 -17.34 14.37
N ALA A 146 5.96 -16.11 13.99
CA ALA A 146 6.32 -15.80 12.60
C ALA A 146 7.57 -16.56 12.15
N LEU A 147 8.46 -16.91 13.08
CA LEU A 147 9.69 -17.65 12.79
C LEU A 147 9.42 -19.13 12.53
N SER A 148 8.71 -19.84 13.43
CA SER A 148 8.42 -21.27 13.30
C SER A 148 7.21 -21.56 12.41
N GLY A 149 6.23 -20.65 12.36
CA GLY A 149 4.96 -20.80 11.65
C GLY A 149 3.81 -21.26 12.55
N PHE A 150 4.05 -21.43 13.85
CA PHE A 150 3.00 -21.77 14.80
C PHE A 150 1.86 -20.74 14.74
N GLY A 151 0.61 -21.19 14.71
CA GLY A 151 -0.61 -20.33 14.70
C GLY A 151 -0.82 -19.49 13.43
N THR A 152 0.09 -19.53 12.45
CA THR A 152 -0.06 -18.68 11.26
C THR A 152 -1.19 -19.13 10.33
N GLY A 153 -1.53 -20.43 10.31
CA GLY A 153 -2.67 -20.93 9.53
C GLY A 153 -4.00 -20.35 10.02
N ASP A 154 -4.25 -20.42 11.32
CA ASP A 154 -5.47 -19.89 11.94
C ASP A 154 -5.58 -18.37 11.75
N LEU A 155 -4.43 -17.65 11.86
CA LEU A 155 -4.37 -16.24 11.56
C LEU A 155 -4.77 -15.94 10.11
N MET A 156 -4.31 -16.75 9.15
CA MET A 156 -4.62 -16.59 7.73
C MET A 156 -6.10 -16.87 7.43
N ASP A 157 -6.70 -17.90 8.05
CA ASP A 157 -8.13 -18.19 7.93
C ASP A 157 -8.96 -17.02 8.41
N LEU A 158 -8.60 -16.47 9.59
CA LEU A 158 -9.25 -15.30 10.14
C LEU A 158 -9.08 -14.06 9.27
N LEU A 159 -7.86 -13.80 8.79
CA LEU A 159 -7.53 -12.67 7.93
C LEU A 159 -8.42 -12.66 6.68
N VAL A 160 -8.49 -13.79 5.98
CA VAL A 160 -9.29 -13.93 4.77
C VAL A 160 -10.80 -13.78 5.07
N SER A 161 -11.26 -14.19 6.25
CA SER A 161 -12.65 -14.01 6.68
C SER A 161 -13.04 -12.53 6.83
N LYS A 162 -12.06 -11.63 7.07
CA LYS A 162 -12.29 -10.19 7.24
C LYS A 162 -12.26 -9.42 5.90
N PHE A 163 -11.86 -10.06 4.82
CA PHE A 163 -11.87 -9.41 3.52
C PHE A 163 -13.29 -9.09 3.08
N LYS A 164 -13.43 -7.92 2.49
CA LYS A 164 -14.69 -7.56 1.82
C LYS A 164 -14.98 -8.61 0.75
N LYS A 165 -16.24 -8.99 0.63
CA LYS A 165 -16.67 -9.78 -0.53
C LYS A 165 -16.38 -8.94 -1.76
N ASP A 166 -15.79 -9.57 -2.77
CA ASP A 166 -15.64 -8.93 -4.07
C ASP A 166 -17.05 -8.51 -4.53
N THR A 167 -17.41 -7.26 -4.26
CA THR A 167 -18.49 -6.64 -5.00
C THR A 167 -17.92 -6.46 -6.39
N THR A 168 -18.22 -7.37 -7.28
CA THR A 168 -18.09 -7.17 -8.73
C THR A 168 -19.00 -5.98 -9.05
N GLU A 169 -18.45 -4.76 -8.97
CA GLU A 169 -18.97 -3.69 -9.79
C GLU A 169 -18.87 -4.24 -11.21
N GLU A 170 -19.95 -4.20 -11.97
CA GLU A 170 -19.95 -4.55 -13.38
C GLU A 170 -19.10 -3.50 -14.13
N ILE A 171 -17.78 -3.58 -13.94
CA ILE A 171 -16.82 -2.84 -14.74
C ILE A 171 -16.71 -3.62 -16.02
N ASP A 172 -16.98 -2.95 -17.13
CA ASP A 172 -16.77 -3.52 -18.43
C ASP A 172 -15.29 -3.89 -18.59
N GLU A 173 -15.00 -5.18 -18.58
CA GLU A 173 -13.63 -5.71 -18.64
C GLU A 173 -12.94 -5.41 -19.98
N GLU A 174 -13.71 -5.06 -21.02
CA GLU A 174 -13.17 -4.70 -22.34
C GLU A 174 -12.60 -3.27 -22.37
N ILE A 175 -13.00 -2.40 -21.41
CA ILE A 175 -12.52 -1.02 -21.36
C ILE A 175 -11.20 -0.94 -20.60
N PRO A 176 -10.10 -0.44 -21.22
CA PRO A 176 -8.79 -0.39 -20.59
C PRO A 176 -8.74 0.57 -19.41
N ARG A 177 -7.94 0.20 -18.38
CA ARG A 177 -7.79 0.93 -17.10
C ARG A 177 -6.39 1.51 -17.01
N PHE A 178 -6.30 2.82 -16.81
CA PHE A 178 -5.05 3.56 -16.68
C PHE A 178 -4.86 4.11 -15.27
N ALA A 179 -3.67 3.90 -14.69
CA ALA A 179 -3.27 4.54 -13.45
C ALA A 179 -2.19 5.59 -13.70
N VAL A 180 -2.34 6.78 -13.13
CA VAL A 180 -1.31 7.81 -13.14
C VAL A 180 -0.54 7.75 -11.82
N VAL A 181 0.72 7.34 -11.89
CA VAL A 181 1.59 7.13 -10.73
C VAL A 181 2.88 7.96 -10.85
N GLY A 182 3.60 8.12 -9.76
CA GLY A 182 4.84 8.91 -9.72
C GLY A 182 5.00 9.66 -8.41
N ARG A 183 6.14 10.30 -8.21
CA ARG A 183 6.47 11.07 -7.01
C ARG A 183 5.46 12.20 -6.72
N PRO A 184 5.42 12.73 -5.48
CA PRO A 184 4.76 13.99 -5.18
C PRO A 184 5.26 15.10 -6.14
N ASN A 185 4.36 15.99 -6.53
CA ASN A 185 4.66 17.13 -7.40
C ASN A 185 5.19 16.81 -8.82
N ALA A 186 5.20 15.54 -9.27
CA ALA A 186 5.54 15.20 -10.66
C ALA A 186 4.51 15.66 -11.69
N GLY A 187 3.33 16.16 -11.26
CA GLY A 187 2.29 16.68 -12.14
C GLY A 187 1.11 15.72 -12.38
N LYS A 188 0.97 14.67 -11.56
CA LYS A 188 -0.13 13.68 -11.68
C LYS A 188 -1.52 14.32 -11.66
N SER A 189 -1.76 15.23 -10.71
CA SER A 189 -3.05 15.93 -10.61
C SER A 189 -3.31 16.82 -11.82
N SER A 190 -2.28 17.42 -12.38
CA SER A 190 -2.40 18.29 -13.56
C SER A 190 -2.82 17.50 -14.79
N ILE A 191 -2.19 16.35 -15.05
CA ILE A 191 -2.52 15.51 -16.22
C ILE A 191 -3.91 14.89 -16.05
N VAL A 192 -4.26 14.41 -14.85
CA VAL A 192 -5.61 13.88 -14.58
C VAL A 192 -6.68 14.96 -14.76
N ASN A 193 -6.44 16.17 -14.27
CA ASN A 193 -7.36 17.30 -14.47
C ASN A 193 -7.47 17.69 -15.94
N ALA A 194 -6.39 17.60 -16.70
CA ALA A 194 -6.41 17.86 -18.14
C ALA A 194 -7.24 16.80 -18.90
N PHE A 195 -7.18 15.53 -18.51
CA PHE A 195 -8.03 14.48 -19.09
C PHE A 195 -9.50 14.69 -18.73
N ILE A 196 -9.80 14.94 -17.46
CA ILE A 196 -11.19 15.04 -16.99
C ILE A 196 -11.85 16.35 -17.51
N GLY A 197 -11.04 17.40 -17.75
CA GLY A 197 -11.49 18.69 -18.28
C GLY A 197 -12.27 19.55 -17.27
N GLU A 198 -12.52 20.81 -17.61
CA GLU A 198 -13.34 21.75 -16.80
C GLU A 198 -14.85 21.46 -16.94
N ASP A 199 -15.28 20.71 -17.95
CA ASP A 199 -16.68 20.35 -18.19
C ASP A 199 -17.12 19.19 -17.31
N ARG A 200 -17.77 19.51 -16.22
CA ARG A 200 -18.31 18.62 -15.18
C ARG A 200 -19.39 17.62 -15.65
N ASN A 201 -19.71 17.52 -16.92
CA ASN A 201 -20.92 16.84 -17.39
C ASN A 201 -20.72 15.45 -18.02
N ILE A 202 -19.50 14.86 -18.07
CA ILE A 202 -19.27 13.55 -18.75
C ILE A 202 -18.47 12.56 -17.88
N VAL A 203 -18.34 12.84 -16.61
CA VAL A 203 -17.77 11.87 -15.66
C VAL A 203 -18.93 11.26 -14.91
N THR A 204 -19.43 10.12 -15.38
CA THR A 204 -20.30 9.28 -14.57
C THR A 204 -19.40 8.63 -13.51
N ASP A 205 -19.38 9.23 -12.30
CA ASP A 205 -19.06 8.45 -11.12
C ASP A 205 -20.08 7.31 -11.12
N ILE A 206 -19.64 6.06 -11.20
CA ILE A 206 -20.55 4.91 -11.12
C ILE A 206 -21.23 5.02 -9.77
N ALA A 207 -22.52 5.37 -9.81
CA ALA A 207 -23.31 5.68 -8.64
C ALA A 207 -23.58 4.38 -7.88
N GLY A 208 -22.98 4.24 -6.70
CA GLY A 208 -23.23 3.07 -5.84
C GLY A 208 -22.56 3.14 -4.46
N THR A 209 -21.45 3.85 -4.33
CA THR A 209 -20.73 3.94 -3.05
C THR A 209 -20.20 5.34 -2.81
N THR A 210 -20.75 6.02 -1.84
CA THR A 210 -20.55 7.43 -1.48
C THR A 210 -19.15 7.76 -0.94
N ARG A 211 -18.13 6.88 -1.02
CA ARG A 211 -16.75 7.16 -0.58
C ARG A 211 -15.61 6.55 -1.40
N ASP A 212 -15.85 5.60 -2.31
CA ASP A 212 -14.80 4.78 -2.92
C ASP A 212 -14.98 4.55 -4.44
N SER A 213 -15.40 5.52 -5.24
CA SER A 213 -15.34 5.35 -6.71
C SER A 213 -13.87 5.37 -7.13
N ILE A 214 -13.33 4.14 -7.26
CA ILE A 214 -11.93 3.86 -7.60
C ILE A 214 -11.68 4.16 -9.09
N TYR A 215 -12.72 4.09 -9.92
CA TYR A 215 -12.65 4.24 -11.37
C TYR A 215 -13.45 5.45 -11.85
N THR A 216 -12.83 6.25 -12.72
CA THR A 216 -13.48 7.36 -13.41
C THR A 216 -13.43 7.09 -14.90
N ARG A 217 -14.58 6.92 -15.56
CA ARG A 217 -14.65 6.68 -17.01
C ARG A 217 -14.37 7.96 -17.77
N TYR A 218 -13.54 7.86 -18.80
CA TYR A 218 -13.26 8.89 -19.78
C TYR A 218 -13.75 8.43 -21.14
N GLU A 219 -14.69 9.19 -21.72
CA GLU A 219 -15.24 8.89 -23.04
C GLU A 219 -15.29 10.18 -23.87
N LYS A 220 -14.18 10.51 -24.53
CA LYS A 220 -14.06 11.70 -25.39
C LYS A 220 -13.15 11.43 -26.59
N PHE A 221 -13.37 12.16 -27.66
CA PHE A 221 -12.53 12.13 -28.87
C PHE A 221 -12.34 10.74 -29.48
N GLY A 222 -13.30 9.84 -29.29
CA GLY A 222 -13.21 8.45 -29.76
C GLY A 222 -12.38 7.54 -28.88
N PHE A 223 -11.96 7.99 -27.70
CA PHE A 223 -11.27 7.18 -26.69
C PHE A 223 -12.24 6.86 -25.54
N ASP A 224 -12.21 5.60 -25.10
CA ASP A 224 -12.99 5.12 -23.96
C ASP A 224 -12.07 4.32 -23.02
N PHE A 225 -11.89 4.79 -21.78
CA PHE A 225 -11.04 4.13 -20.78
C PHE A 225 -11.41 4.56 -19.36
N TYR A 226 -10.95 3.79 -18.39
CA TYR A 226 -11.05 4.13 -16.99
C TYR A 226 -9.74 4.75 -16.45
N LEU A 227 -9.84 5.81 -15.66
CA LEU A 227 -8.77 6.31 -14.80
C LEU A 227 -8.95 5.76 -13.39
N VAL A 228 -7.90 5.12 -12.86
CA VAL A 228 -7.89 4.50 -11.54
C VAL A 228 -7.51 5.52 -10.47
N ASP A 229 -8.20 5.50 -9.32
CA ASP A 229 -7.92 6.30 -8.11
C ASP A 229 -7.84 7.82 -8.33
N THR A 230 -8.74 8.36 -9.13
CA THR A 230 -8.81 9.81 -9.33
C THR A 230 -9.24 10.57 -8.07
N ALA A 231 -10.02 9.94 -7.18
CA ALA A 231 -10.47 10.52 -5.91
C ALA A 231 -9.29 10.79 -4.96
N GLY A 232 -8.30 9.90 -4.91
CA GLY A 232 -7.07 10.08 -4.15
C GLY A 232 -6.22 11.24 -4.67
N ILE A 233 -6.21 11.45 -5.97
CA ILE A 233 -5.49 12.57 -6.62
C ILE A 233 -6.21 13.90 -6.38
N ARG A 234 -7.55 13.93 -6.34
CA ARG A 234 -8.36 15.15 -6.15
C ARG A 234 -8.40 15.67 -4.71
N LYS A 235 -8.40 14.78 -3.70
CA LYS A 235 -8.49 15.16 -2.28
C LYS A 235 -7.24 15.84 -1.71
N LYS A 236 -6.17 15.96 -2.48
CA LYS A 236 -4.83 16.38 -2.07
C LYS A 236 -4.64 17.83 -1.63
N ASN A 237 -5.67 18.67 -1.58
CA ASN A 237 -5.50 20.08 -1.24
C ASN A 237 -5.29 20.38 0.27
N LYS A 238 -5.16 19.37 1.15
CA LYS A 238 -5.08 19.62 2.62
C LYS A 238 -4.13 18.77 3.46
N VAL A 239 -3.35 17.86 2.91
CA VAL A 239 -2.42 17.05 3.72
C VAL A 239 -1.00 17.22 3.18
N THR A 240 -0.10 17.61 4.06
CA THR A 240 1.34 17.82 3.88
C THR A 240 2.00 16.75 3.00
N GLU A 241 2.63 17.22 1.90
CA GLU A 241 3.20 16.43 0.81
C GLU A 241 4.54 15.74 1.13
N ASP A 242 4.98 15.74 2.40
CA ASP A 242 6.36 15.44 2.76
C ASP A 242 6.70 13.96 3.03
N LEU A 243 5.79 13.02 2.81
CA LEU A 243 6.07 11.61 3.06
C LEU A 243 6.22 10.83 1.76
N GLU A 244 7.46 10.52 1.39
CA GLU A 244 7.82 9.66 0.26
C GLU A 244 7.05 8.32 0.28
N TYR A 245 6.82 7.79 1.46
CA TYR A 245 6.10 6.56 1.74
C TYR A 245 4.61 6.61 1.34
N TYR A 246 3.93 7.74 1.56
CA TYR A 246 2.53 7.96 1.18
C TYR A 246 2.28 7.71 -0.32
N SER A 247 3.24 8.14 -1.12
CA SER A 247 3.17 7.99 -2.56
C SER A 247 3.25 6.51 -3.00
N VAL A 248 4.03 5.69 -2.31
CA VAL A 248 4.28 4.29 -2.71
C VAL A 248 3.08 3.40 -2.38
N ILE A 249 2.55 3.41 -1.14
CA ILE A 249 1.39 2.55 -0.78
C ILE A 249 0.16 2.90 -1.61
N ARG A 250 -0.09 4.20 -1.81
CA ARG A 250 -1.19 4.64 -2.67
C ARG A 250 -1.01 4.19 -4.11
N SER A 251 0.23 4.24 -4.62
CA SER A 251 0.56 3.76 -5.96
C SER A 251 0.30 2.26 -6.12
N ILE A 252 0.44 1.45 -5.06
CA ILE A 252 0.18 0.00 -5.12
C ILE A 252 -1.26 -0.26 -5.55
N ARG A 253 -2.24 0.35 -4.89
CA ARG A 253 -3.67 0.15 -5.24
C ARG A 253 -3.98 0.59 -6.67
N SER A 254 -3.48 1.76 -7.07
CA SER A 254 -3.67 2.27 -8.41
C SER A 254 -3.05 1.33 -9.45
N ILE A 255 -1.83 0.83 -9.21
CA ILE A 255 -1.12 -0.10 -10.08
C ILE A 255 -1.88 -1.43 -10.19
N GLU A 256 -2.34 -2.00 -9.08
CA GLU A 256 -3.07 -3.27 -9.08
C GLU A 256 -4.37 -3.19 -9.90
N GLY A 257 -5.10 -2.08 -9.78
CA GLY A 257 -6.37 -1.87 -10.47
C GLY A 257 -6.26 -1.50 -11.95
N ALA A 258 -5.07 -1.18 -12.44
CA ALA A 258 -4.84 -0.75 -13.82
C ALA A 258 -4.38 -1.88 -14.73
N ASP A 259 -4.54 -1.69 -16.03
CA ASP A 259 -3.93 -2.51 -17.08
C ASP A 259 -2.62 -1.86 -17.56
N VAL A 260 -2.60 -0.52 -17.59
CA VAL A 260 -1.43 0.29 -17.97
C VAL A 260 -1.20 1.38 -16.94
N CYS A 261 0.06 1.57 -16.56
CA CYS A 261 0.49 2.63 -15.66
C CYS A 261 1.21 3.75 -16.42
N ILE A 262 0.83 4.98 -16.15
CA ILE A 262 1.48 6.19 -16.64
C ILE A 262 2.39 6.69 -15.52
N LEU A 263 3.70 6.42 -15.63
CA LEU A 263 4.70 6.87 -14.67
C LEU A 263 5.14 8.29 -15.00
N MET A 264 4.80 9.24 -14.11
CA MET A 264 5.15 10.65 -14.23
C MET A 264 6.51 10.93 -13.61
N ILE A 265 7.46 11.44 -14.39
CA ILE A 265 8.79 11.87 -13.96
C ILE A 265 8.91 13.39 -14.11
N ASP A 266 9.49 14.05 -13.11
CA ASP A 266 9.78 15.48 -13.14
C ASP A 266 11.13 15.73 -13.87
N ALA A 267 11.09 16.35 -15.05
CA ALA A 267 12.27 16.61 -15.86
C ALA A 267 13.30 17.50 -15.15
N THR A 268 12.88 18.36 -14.23
CA THR A 268 13.78 19.27 -13.50
C THR A 268 14.61 18.57 -12.44
N ARG A 269 14.14 17.39 -11.99
CA ARG A 269 14.80 16.60 -10.92
C ARG A 269 15.45 15.32 -11.43
N GLY A 270 15.08 14.87 -12.63
CA GLY A 270 15.52 13.60 -13.18
C GLY A 270 14.92 12.38 -12.48
N ILE A 271 15.49 11.20 -12.78
CA ILE A 271 15.06 9.94 -12.18
C ILE A 271 15.68 9.82 -10.78
N GLU A 272 14.84 9.63 -9.78
CA GLU A 272 15.24 9.40 -8.39
C GLU A 272 14.89 7.97 -7.94
N SER A 273 15.40 7.57 -6.78
CA SER A 273 15.19 6.22 -6.22
C SER A 273 13.71 5.86 -6.04
N GLN A 274 12.85 6.85 -5.77
CA GLN A 274 11.41 6.64 -5.62
C GLN A 274 10.72 6.32 -6.96
N ASP A 275 11.18 6.91 -8.08
CA ASP A 275 10.66 6.58 -9.40
C ASP A 275 11.00 5.13 -9.76
N LEU A 276 12.23 4.69 -9.44
CA LEU A 276 12.66 3.30 -9.64
C LEU A 276 11.86 2.32 -8.76
N ASN A 277 11.50 2.71 -7.53
CA ASN A 277 10.65 1.88 -6.68
C ASN A 277 9.25 1.71 -7.28
N ILE A 278 8.64 2.78 -7.78
CA ILE A 278 7.34 2.72 -8.45
C ILE A 278 7.44 1.90 -9.75
N PHE A 279 8.50 2.08 -10.51
CA PHE A 279 8.78 1.26 -11.72
C PHE A 279 8.85 -0.23 -11.37
N SER A 280 9.61 -0.60 -10.33
CA SER A 280 9.71 -1.99 -9.86
C SER A 280 8.34 -2.57 -9.45
N LEU A 281 7.47 -1.77 -8.81
CA LEU A 281 6.11 -2.17 -8.46
C LEU A 281 5.25 -2.44 -9.70
N ILE A 282 5.34 -1.59 -10.73
CA ILE A 282 4.63 -1.77 -12.00
C ILE A 282 5.07 -3.07 -12.65
N GLN A 283 6.39 -3.32 -12.71
CA GLN A 283 6.97 -4.52 -13.28
C GLN A 283 6.54 -5.79 -12.51
N LYS A 284 6.60 -5.77 -11.17
CA LYS A 284 6.15 -6.90 -10.32
C LYS A 284 4.68 -7.23 -10.52
N ASN A 285 3.85 -6.22 -10.80
CA ASN A 285 2.44 -6.39 -11.08
C ASN A 285 2.15 -6.70 -12.57
N GLN A 286 3.18 -6.84 -13.40
CA GLN A 286 3.09 -7.18 -14.83
C GLN A 286 2.14 -6.25 -15.61
N LYS A 287 2.18 -4.94 -15.29
CA LYS A 287 1.34 -3.93 -15.95
C LYS A 287 2.06 -3.29 -17.12
N GLY A 288 1.28 -2.86 -18.12
CA GLY A 288 1.81 -1.99 -19.19
C GLY A 288 2.38 -0.70 -18.60
N LEU A 289 3.40 -0.13 -19.22
CA LEU A 289 4.07 1.08 -18.75
C LEU A 289 4.20 2.11 -19.85
N VAL A 290 3.79 3.35 -19.53
CA VAL A 290 4.11 4.56 -20.29
C VAL A 290 4.87 5.50 -19.36
N VAL A 291 6.05 5.94 -19.76
CA VAL A 291 6.82 6.95 -19.01
C VAL A 291 6.56 8.32 -19.59
N VAL A 292 6.13 9.26 -18.75
CA VAL A 292 5.86 10.65 -19.12
C VAL A 292 6.84 11.56 -18.38
N VAL A 293 7.70 12.23 -19.12
CA VAL A 293 8.65 13.21 -18.58
C VAL A 293 7.97 14.57 -18.64
N ASN A 294 7.49 15.04 -17.46
CA ASN A 294 6.73 16.27 -17.30
C ASN A 294 7.63 17.45 -16.93
N LYS A 295 7.09 18.68 -17.00
CA LYS A 295 7.80 19.94 -16.74
C LYS A 295 9.01 20.16 -17.66
N TRP A 296 8.94 19.60 -18.86
CA TRP A 296 10.00 19.75 -19.86
C TRP A 296 10.22 21.20 -20.28
N ASP A 297 9.19 22.03 -20.17
CA ASP A 297 9.22 23.47 -20.38
C ASP A 297 10.19 24.20 -19.45
N LEU A 298 10.43 23.69 -18.24
CA LEU A 298 11.30 24.24 -17.20
C LEU A 298 12.77 23.80 -17.33
N VAL A 299 13.10 22.90 -18.26
CA VAL A 299 14.47 22.44 -18.48
C VAL A 299 15.22 23.48 -19.31
N GLU A 300 16.32 24.02 -18.77
CA GLU A 300 17.09 25.11 -19.41
C GLU A 300 17.83 24.65 -20.68
N ASN A 301 18.44 23.46 -20.67
CA ASN A 301 19.18 22.88 -21.81
C ASN A 301 18.44 21.70 -22.39
N LYS A 302 17.70 21.92 -23.48
CA LYS A 302 16.87 20.89 -24.14
C LYS A 302 17.63 20.07 -25.19
N ASP A 303 18.91 19.77 -24.94
CA ASP A 303 19.73 19.00 -25.86
C ASP A 303 19.33 17.51 -25.89
N VAL A 304 19.54 16.86 -27.05
CA VAL A 304 19.34 15.41 -27.23
C VAL A 304 20.11 14.57 -26.19
N LYS A 305 21.21 15.11 -25.65
CA LYS A 305 21.98 14.46 -24.56
C LYS A 305 21.17 14.38 -23.26
N VAL A 306 20.38 15.39 -22.93
CA VAL A 306 19.52 15.40 -21.73
C VAL A 306 18.39 14.37 -21.85
N MET A 307 17.80 14.20 -23.05
CA MET A 307 16.81 13.15 -23.28
C MET A 307 17.37 11.72 -23.14
N LYS A 308 18.68 11.54 -23.32
CA LYS A 308 19.33 10.22 -23.13
C LYS A 308 19.63 9.89 -21.67
N THR A 309 19.42 10.82 -20.76
CA THR A 309 19.59 10.61 -19.30
C THR A 309 18.31 10.16 -18.62
N PHE A 310 17.19 10.18 -19.33
CA PHE A 310 15.91 9.58 -18.95
C PHE A 310 15.67 8.26 -19.69
#